data_471ee4022d9bfee78a78a850cd79f124
#
_entry.id   471ee4022d9bfee78a78a850cd79f124
#
_cell.length_a   1.000
_cell.length_b   1.000
_cell.length_c   1.000
_cell.angle_alpha   90.00
_cell.angle_beta   90.00
_cell.angle_gamma   90.00
#
_symmetry.space_group_name_H-M   'P 1'
#
loop_
_entity.id
_entity.type
_entity.pdbx_description
1 polymer ?
#
loop_
_entity_poly.entity_id
_entity_poly.type
_entity_poly.pdbx_seq_one_letter_code
_entity_poly.pdbx_strand_id
1 'polypeptide(L)'
;MKKIETINLMKKFSLFDQHWTPKIIAELNNQHVKLCKLKNEFVWHSHENEDELFMILQGTLYVDFRDGTTLEVSEGEMLVVPKGVEHRPYTNGEIVLCLLFEPKTTLHSGSVSTDMTVKKLDWI
;
A
#
# COMPACT_ATOMS: atom_id res chain seq x y z
N MET A 1 0.79 -12.73 26.03
CA MET A 1 1.74 -13.02 24.93
C MET A 1 0.99 -13.24 23.65
N LYS A 2 1.43 -12.62 22.58
CA LYS A 2 0.83 -12.84 21.26
C LYS A 2 1.08 -14.28 20.79
N LYS A 3 0.04 -14.88 20.21
CA LYS A 3 0.14 -16.18 19.57
C LYS A 3 1.01 -16.06 18.31
N ILE A 4 1.98 -16.94 18.19
CA ILE A 4 2.81 -17.02 16.99
C ILE A 4 2.13 -17.94 16.01
N GLU A 5 1.78 -17.43 14.84
CA GLU A 5 1.09 -18.20 13.82
C GLU A 5 1.48 -17.78 12.41
N THR A 6 1.30 -18.69 11.49
CA THR A 6 1.50 -18.40 10.07
C THR A 6 0.33 -17.57 9.55
N ILE A 7 0.64 -16.56 8.76
CA ILE A 7 -0.36 -15.72 8.12
C ILE A 7 -0.46 -16.10 6.64
N ASN A 8 -1.65 -16.49 6.21
CA ASN A 8 -1.90 -16.79 4.80
C ASN A 8 -2.41 -15.52 4.12
N LEU A 9 -1.61 -14.94 3.25
CA LEU A 9 -1.92 -13.67 2.63
C LEU A 9 -3.19 -13.71 1.79
N MET A 10 -3.37 -14.77 0.99
CA MET A 10 -4.54 -14.88 0.12
C MET A 10 -5.84 -15.04 0.93
N LYS A 11 -5.77 -15.75 2.05
CA LYS A 11 -6.92 -15.83 2.97
C LYS A 11 -7.26 -14.46 3.55
N LYS A 12 -6.25 -13.66 3.90
CA LYS A 12 -6.47 -12.30 4.41
C LYS A 12 -7.10 -11.41 3.35
N PHE A 13 -6.65 -11.48 2.10
CA PHE A 13 -7.28 -10.74 1.00
C PHE A 13 -8.75 -11.10 0.82
N SER A 14 -9.14 -12.35 1.07
CA SER A 14 -10.53 -12.78 0.93
C SER A 14 -11.47 -12.18 1.97
N LEU A 15 -10.95 -11.53 3.01
CA LEU A 15 -11.74 -10.97 4.10
C LEU A 15 -12.28 -9.57 3.83
N PHE A 16 -11.85 -8.93 2.75
CA PHE A 16 -12.28 -7.55 2.47
C PHE A 16 -12.39 -7.29 0.97
N ASP A 17 -13.21 -6.29 0.61
CA ASP A 17 -13.45 -5.89 -0.78
C ASP A 17 -13.10 -4.43 -1.07
N GLN A 18 -12.84 -3.62 -0.05
CA GLN A 18 -12.55 -2.20 -0.23
C GLN A 18 -11.24 -2.01 -1.01
N HIS A 19 -11.26 -1.05 -1.93
CA HIS A 19 -10.07 -0.61 -2.65
C HIS A 19 -9.43 0.57 -1.94
N TRP A 20 -8.11 0.70 -2.04
CA TRP A 20 -7.35 1.80 -1.44
C TRP A 20 -7.57 1.95 0.06
N THR A 21 -7.87 0.84 0.74
CA THR A 21 -8.15 0.78 2.16
C THR A 21 -7.26 -0.29 2.79
N PRO A 22 -6.03 0.05 3.16
CA PRO A 22 -5.10 -0.92 3.70
C PRO A 22 -5.62 -1.60 4.97
N LYS A 23 -5.31 -2.88 5.12
CA LYS A 23 -5.62 -3.67 6.30
C LYS A 23 -4.32 -4.12 6.95
N ILE A 24 -4.20 -3.95 8.26
CA ILE A 24 -3.00 -4.32 8.99
C ILE A 24 -3.08 -5.82 9.31
N ILE A 25 -2.04 -6.57 8.97
CA ILE A 25 -1.98 -8.01 9.24
C ILE A 25 -0.87 -8.40 10.21
N ALA A 26 0.12 -7.55 10.40
CA ALA A 26 1.23 -7.82 11.31
C ALA A 26 1.95 -6.53 11.70
N GLU A 27 2.66 -6.60 12.81
CA GLU A 27 3.53 -5.52 13.26
C GLU A 27 4.88 -6.11 13.66
N LEU A 28 5.95 -5.44 13.26
CA LEU A 28 7.30 -5.79 13.68
C LEU A 28 8.15 -4.52 13.79
N ASN A 29 8.88 -4.36 14.89
CA ASN A 29 9.82 -3.24 15.09
C ASN A 29 9.24 -1.87 14.73
N ASN A 30 8.02 -1.58 15.18
CA ASN A 30 7.30 -0.34 14.87
C ASN A 30 6.94 -0.16 13.40
N GLN A 31 7.02 -1.24 12.61
CA GLN A 31 6.54 -1.27 11.23
C GLN A 31 5.25 -2.06 11.17
N HIS A 32 4.36 -1.67 10.25
CA HIS A 32 3.18 -2.45 9.92
C HIS A 32 3.36 -3.17 8.59
N VAL A 33 2.91 -4.42 8.55
CA VAL A 33 2.66 -5.13 7.29
C VAL A 33 1.19 -4.97 6.98
N LYS A 34 0.88 -4.44 5.80
CA LYS A 34 -0.49 -4.16 5.39
C LYS A 34 -0.79 -4.83 4.05
N LEU A 35 -2.04 -5.21 3.84
CA LEU A 35 -2.53 -5.65 2.55
C LEU A 35 -3.50 -4.63 2.01
N CYS A 36 -3.46 -4.39 0.71
CA CYS A 36 -4.33 -3.44 0.05
C CYS A 36 -4.74 -3.95 -1.33
N LYS A 37 -6.01 -3.78 -1.66
CA LYS A 37 -6.51 -3.99 -3.02
C LYS A 37 -6.53 -2.65 -3.73
N LEU A 38 -5.88 -2.58 -4.89
CA LEU A 38 -5.73 -1.36 -5.65
C LEU A 38 -6.50 -1.49 -6.94
N LYS A 39 -7.29 -0.47 -7.28
CA LYS A 39 -8.04 -0.44 -8.55
C LYS A 39 -8.22 1.00 -8.99
N ASN A 40 -7.92 1.29 -10.26
CA ASN A 40 -7.99 2.61 -10.86
C ASN A 40 -6.97 3.57 -10.22
N GLU A 41 -7.26 4.87 -10.17
CA GLU A 41 -6.32 5.88 -9.72
C GLU A 41 -6.41 6.13 -8.23
N PHE A 42 -5.25 6.41 -7.62
CA PHE A 42 -5.17 7.05 -6.33
C PHE A 42 -4.78 8.53 -6.50
N VAL A 43 -4.58 9.24 -5.41
CA VAL A 43 -4.22 10.67 -5.44
C VAL A 43 -2.72 10.87 -5.52
N TRP A 44 -2.28 12.00 -6.08
CA TRP A 44 -0.91 12.47 -5.94
C TRP A 44 -0.63 12.77 -4.48
N HIS A 45 0.44 12.21 -3.93
CA HIS A 45 0.80 12.42 -2.53
C HIS A 45 2.27 12.12 -2.28
N SER A 46 2.75 12.51 -1.11
CA SER A 46 4.07 12.14 -0.61
C SER A 46 3.98 11.83 0.89
N HIS A 47 4.93 11.06 1.38
CA HIS A 47 5.11 10.82 2.81
C HIS A 47 6.37 11.55 3.23
N GLU A 48 6.24 12.59 4.07
CA GLU A 48 7.40 13.45 4.40
C GLU A 48 8.41 12.75 5.31
N ASN A 49 7.94 11.83 6.15
CA ASN A 49 8.77 11.22 7.20
C ASN A 49 8.94 9.70 7.03
N GLU A 50 8.29 9.09 6.04
CA GLU A 50 8.32 7.63 5.88
C GLU A 50 8.67 7.23 4.46
N ASP A 51 9.55 6.24 4.34
CA ASP A 51 9.69 5.50 3.09
C ASP A 51 8.53 4.51 2.99
N GLU A 52 8.09 4.20 1.77
CA GLU A 52 6.99 3.27 1.55
C GLU A 52 7.40 2.16 0.60
N LEU A 53 7.18 0.90 1.00
CA LEU A 53 7.45 -0.26 0.16
C LEU A 53 6.13 -0.82 -0.38
N PHE A 54 6.08 -0.98 -1.71
CA PHE A 54 5.01 -1.71 -2.41
C PHE A 54 5.58 -3.03 -2.90
N MET A 55 4.97 -4.15 -2.55
CA MET A 55 5.26 -5.45 -3.13
C MET A 55 3.99 -5.95 -3.82
N ILE A 56 4.09 -6.25 -5.10
CA ILE A 56 2.93 -6.68 -5.90
C ILE A 56 2.85 -8.19 -5.90
N LEU A 57 1.71 -8.71 -5.42
CA LEU A 57 1.44 -10.13 -5.32
C LEU A 57 0.60 -10.65 -6.50
N GLN A 58 -0.18 -9.77 -7.12
CA GLN A 58 -0.99 -10.08 -8.29
C GLN A 58 -1.30 -8.82 -9.07
N GLY A 59 -1.18 -8.87 -10.38
CA GLY A 59 -1.45 -7.75 -11.28
C GLY A 59 -0.25 -6.83 -11.47
N THR A 60 -0.49 -5.64 -12.00
CA THR A 60 0.55 -4.65 -12.27
C THR A 60 0.11 -3.28 -11.72
N LEU A 61 0.97 -2.70 -10.89
CA LEU A 61 0.81 -1.34 -10.40
C LEU A 61 1.66 -0.40 -11.24
N TYR A 62 1.10 0.74 -11.60
CA TYR A 62 1.83 1.85 -12.23
C TYR A 62 1.99 2.95 -11.20
N VAL A 63 3.16 3.58 -11.18
CA VAL A 63 3.44 4.70 -10.28
C VAL A 63 4.02 5.85 -11.09
N ASP A 64 3.29 6.95 -11.15
CA ASP A 64 3.72 8.19 -11.80
C ASP A 64 4.53 9.04 -10.84
N PHE A 65 5.54 9.73 -11.39
CA PHE A 65 6.35 10.72 -10.68
C PHE A 65 6.27 12.06 -11.38
N ARG A 66 6.54 13.14 -10.64
CA ARG A 66 6.42 14.51 -11.18
C ARG A 66 7.43 14.84 -12.28
N ASP A 67 8.50 14.09 -12.40
CA ASP A 67 9.48 14.26 -13.50
C ASP A 67 8.98 13.68 -14.84
N GLY A 68 7.77 13.14 -14.87
CA GLY A 68 7.15 12.55 -16.05
C GLY A 68 7.44 11.06 -16.24
N THR A 69 8.18 10.43 -15.33
CA THR A 69 8.42 8.99 -15.41
C THR A 69 7.27 8.21 -14.80
N THR A 70 7.05 7.00 -15.32
CA THR A 70 6.10 6.02 -14.79
C THR A 70 6.84 4.71 -14.62
N LEU A 71 6.77 4.13 -13.43
CA LEU A 71 7.33 2.80 -13.16
C LEU A 71 6.21 1.77 -13.13
N GLU A 72 6.49 0.59 -13.70
CA GLU A 72 5.63 -0.57 -13.60
C GLU A 72 6.18 -1.50 -12.52
N VAL A 73 5.31 -1.96 -11.64
CA VAL A 73 5.64 -2.94 -10.61
C VAL A 73 4.72 -4.13 -10.83
N SER A 74 5.27 -5.22 -11.32
CA SER A 74 4.51 -6.41 -11.67
C SER A 74 4.59 -7.47 -10.57
N GLU A 75 3.82 -8.53 -10.75
CA GLU A 75 3.77 -9.65 -9.80
C GLU A 75 5.16 -10.17 -9.46
N GLY A 76 5.46 -10.23 -8.16
CA GLY A 76 6.78 -10.64 -7.66
C GLY A 76 7.81 -9.53 -7.61
N GLU A 77 7.45 -8.32 -8.00
CA GLU A 77 8.33 -7.15 -7.96
C GLU A 77 7.96 -6.22 -6.81
N MET A 78 8.90 -5.42 -6.38
CA MET A 78 8.66 -4.42 -5.34
C MET A 78 9.28 -3.09 -5.71
N LEU A 79 8.77 -2.02 -5.09
CA LEU A 79 9.26 -0.66 -5.26
C LEU A 79 9.31 0.00 -3.88
N VAL A 80 10.42 0.69 -3.60
CA VAL A 80 10.49 1.58 -2.43
C VAL A 80 10.41 3.01 -2.92
N VAL A 81 9.41 3.74 -2.46
CA VAL A 81 9.29 5.18 -2.71
C VAL A 81 9.90 5.89 -1.50
N PRO A 82 11.01 6.62 -1.69
CA PRO A 82 11.64 7.34 -0.58
C PRO A 82 10.73 8.44 -0.04
N LYS A 83 10.90 8.75 1.24
CA LYS A 83 10.20 9.87 1.86
C LYS A 83 10.40 11.16 1.05
N GLY A 84 9.37 11.98 0.99
CA GLY A 84 9.40 13.26 0.29
C GLY A 84 9.17 13.19 -1.21
N VAL A 85 9.15 12.00 -1.81
CA VAL A 85 8.94 11.85 -3.26
C VAL A 85 7.45 11.79 -3.56
N GLU A 86 6.98 12.79 -4.32
CA GLU A 86 5.59 12.86 -4.74
C GLU A 86 5.30 11.84 -5.83
N HIS A 87 4.22 11.07 -5.67
CA HIS A 87 3.89 9.99 -6.58
C HIS A 87 2.38 9.77 -6.64
N ARG A 88 1.95 9.12 -7.74
CA ARG A 88 0.54 8.74 -7.95
C ARG A 88 0.47 7.28 -8.40
N PRO A 89 0.04 6.36 -7.54
CA PRO A 89 -0.17 4.98 -7.93
C PRO A 89 -1.51 4.81 -8.65
N TYR A 90 -1.56 3.89 -9.62
CA TYR A 90 -2.79 3.55 -10.33
C TYR A 90 -2.71 2.18 -10.97
N THR A 91 -3.86 1.67 -11.38
CA THR A 91 -3.98 0.42 -12.15
C THR A 91 -4.77 0.70 -13.42
N ASN A 92 -4.71 -0.22 -14.36
CA ASN A 92 -5.47 -0.12 -15.63
C ASN A 92 -6.83 -0.85 -15.55
N GLY A 93 -7.58 -0.62 -14.45
CA GLY A 93 -8.93 -1.17 -14.31
C GLY A 93 -8.99 -2.57 -13.69
N GLU A 94 -7.86 -3.28 -13.57
CA GLU A 94 -7.79 -4.55 -12.86
C GLU A 94 -7.55 -4.34 -11.37
N ILE A 95 -7.91 -5.33 -10.56
CA ILE A 95 -7.58 -5.32 -9.13
C ILE A 95 -6.17 -5.82 -8.96
N VAL A 96 -5.34 -5.01 -8.28
CA VAL A 96 -3.96 -5.35 -7.95
C VAL A 96 -3.89 -5.69 -6.46
N LEU A 97 -3.27 -6.81 -6.13
CA LEU A 97 -3.04 -7.22 -4.74
C LEU A 97 -1.65 -6.78 -4.32
N CYS A 98 -1.60 -5.94 -3.30
CA CYS A 98 -0.38 -5.28 -2.85
C CYS A 98 -0.13 -5.53 -1.37
N LEU A 99 1.13 -5.80 -1.02
CA LEU A 99 1.61 -5.78 0.35
C LEU A 99 2.39 -4.49 0.56
N LEU A 100 2.04 -3.76 1.61
CA LEU A 100 2.75 -2.57 2.05
C LEU A 100 3.52 -2.88 3.32
N PHE A 101 4.75 -2.38 3.41
CA PHE A 101 5.57 -2.47 4.60
C PHE A 101 6.10 -1.07 4.90
N GLU A 102 5.70 -0.52 6.04
CA GLU A 102 5.96 0.89 6.34
C GLU A 102 5.84 1.17 7.84
N PRO A 103 6.41 2.27 8.34
CA PRO A 103 6.24 2.67 9.73
C PRO A 103 4.77 2.78 10.10
N LYS A 104 4.41 2.38 11.31
CA LYS A 104 3.01 2.40 11.76
C LYS A 104 2.39 3.79 11.84
N THR A 105 3.20 4.84 11.73
CA THR A 105 2.75 6.23 11.67
C THR A 105 2.31 6.68 10.28
N THR A 106 2.49 5.85 9.25
CA THR A 106 2.23 6.23 7.86
C THR A 106 0.73 6.30 7.57
N LEU A 107 0.26 7.43 7.01
CA LEU A 107 -1.07 7.56 6.42
C LEU A 107 -0.99 7.15 4.95
N HIS A 108 -1.94 6.35 4.46
CA HIS A 108 -1.86 5.81 3.09
C HIS A 108 -1.92 6.88 1.99
N SER A 109 -2.52 8.05 2.26
CA SER A 109 -2.54 9.19 1.34
C SER A 109 -1.49 10.26 1.70
N GLY A 110 -0.55 9.95 2.58
CA GLY A 110 0.52 10.84 2.99
C GLY A 110 0.00 12.12 3.64
N SER A 111 0.51 13.27 3.16
CA SER A 111 0.10 14.59 3.66
C SER A 111 -1.21 15.10 3.06
N VAL A 112 -1.77 14.39 2.07
CA VAL A 112 -3.02 14.77 1.40
C VAL A 112 -4.22 14.14 2.11
N SER A 113 -5.20 14.97 2.48
CA SER A 113 -6.46 14.49 3.04
C SER A 113 -7.55 14.61 1.98
N THR A 114 -8.17 13.49 1.63
CA THR A 114 -9.24 13.40 0.62
C THR A 114 -10.33 12.45 1.10
N ASP A 115 -11.38 12.28 0.28
CA ASP A 115 -12.43 11.29 0.55
C ASP A 115 -11.88 9.85 0.60
N MET A 116 -10.72 9.62 0.00
CA MET A 116 -10.05 8.32 -0.02
C MET A 116 -9.17 8.07 1.21
N THR A 117 -8.94 9.07 2.06
CA THR A 117 -8.07 8.96 3.23
C THR A 117 -8.76 8.16 4.34
N VAL A 118 -8.08 7.13 4.83
CA VAL A 118 -8.54 6.33 5.99
C VAL A 118 -7.59 6.61 7.15
N LYS A 119 -8.09 7.29 8.18
CA LYS A 119 -7.27 7.73 9.33
C LYS A 119 -6.96 6.60 10.31
N LYS A 120 -7.86 5.63 10.43
CA LYS A 120 -7.68 4.48 11.30
C LYS A 120 -7.90 3.20 10.49
N LEU A 121 -6.85 2.41 10.38
CA LEU A 121 -6.88 1.16 9.62
C LEU A 121 -7.33 0.00 10.51
N ASP A 122 -8.05 -0.94 9.91
CA ASP A 122 -8.48 -2.16 10.58
C ASP A 122 -7.39 -3.21 10.59
N TRP A 123 -7.30 -3.93 11.69
CA TRP A 123 -6.57 -5.17 11.78
C TRP A 123 -7.46 -6.33 11.31
N ILE A 124 -6.89 -7.23 10.56
CA ILE A 124 -7.63 -8.42 10.10
C ILE A 124 -6.90 -9.72 10.39
#